data_bd7978dbbf5a0acd347105eb29b4b110
#
_entry.id   bd7978dbbf5a0acd347105eb29b4b110
#
_cell.length_a   1.000
_cell.length_b   1.000
_cell.length_c   1.000
_cell.angle_alpha   90.00
_cell.angle_beta   90.00
_cell.angle_gamma   90.00
#
_symmetry.space_group_name_H-M   'P 1'
#
loop_
_entity.id
_entity.type
_entity.pdbx_description
1 polymer ?
#
loop_
_entity_poly.entity_id
_entity_poly.type
_entity_poly.pdbx_seq_one_letter_code
_entity_poly.pdbx_strand_id
1 'polypeptide(L)'
;GGLPYAAFLAPGLLAAQGMQSAAFESTYPIMARIAWTRVYAAMLATPIGVRDIVVGQLAWIGVRLLLTTSVFFGTMVAFRSPVAALAVGAATLTGLAFAAPIMAFTATQRNDQSFNALFRFGITPLFLFSGTFFPVEQLPAVLQAVAWLTPTYHGVALARDLALGVATVPGVLVHLSVLVGVIGAGLAAALVTFRRALVV
;
A
#
# COMPACT_ATOMS: atom_id res chain seq x y z
N GLY A 1 -14.73 -21.80 20.91
CA GLY A 1 -13.98 -22.24 19.76
C GLY A 1 -13.28 -21.05 19.12
N GLY A 2 -11.95 -20.95 19.29
CA GLY A 2 -11.19 -19.88 18.67
C GLY A 2 -11.15 -20.06 17.13
N LEU A 3 -11.10 -18.94 16.40
CA LEU A 3 -10.89 -18.95 14.95
C LEU A 3 -9.59 -19.72 14.62
N PRO A 4 -9.57 -20.56 13.57
CA PRO A 4 -8.32 -21.15 13.11
C PRO A 4 -7.30 -20.06 12.83
N TYR A 5 -6.07 -20.21 13.30
CA TYR A 5 -4.99 -19.22 13.12
C TYR A 5 -4.82 -18.80 11.65
N ALA A 6 -5.02 -19.72 10.72
CA ALA A 6 -4.98 -19.43 9.30
C ALA A 6 -6.06 -18.42 8.86
N ALA A 7 -7.27 -18.47 9.43
CA ALA A 7 -8.33 -17.53 9.11
C ALA A 7 -8.04 -16.12 9.65
N PHE A 8 -7.28 -16.01 10.74
CA PHE A 8 -6.77 -14.74 11.26
C PHE A 8 -5.63 -14.20 10.40
N LEU A 9 -4.69 -15.07 10.01
CA LEU A 9 -3.45 -14.70 9.34
C LEU A 9 -3.67 -14.30 7.87
N ALA A 10 -4.51 -15.04 7.15
CA ALA A 10 -4.67 -14.91 5.70
C ALA A 10 -5.06 -13.50 5.23
N PRO A 11 -6.09 -12.82 5.79
CA PRO A 11 -6.44 -11.45 5.36
C PRO A 11 -5.36 -10.44 5.72
N GLY A 12 -4.68 -10.63 6.85
CA GLY A 12 -3.55 -9.80 7.26
C GLY A 12 -2.38 -9.89 6.27
N LEU A 13 -2.02 -11.11 5.87
CA LEU A 13 -0.98 -11.33 4.86
C LEU A 13 -1.35 -10.73 3.51
N LEU A 14 -2.63 -10.79 3.12
CA LEU A 14 -3.11 -10.20 1.86
C LEU A 14 -2.86 -8.68 1.83
N ALA A 15 -3.23 -7.97 2.91
CA ALA A 15 -3.00 -6.53 3.04
C ALA A 15 -1.50 -6.18 3.10
N ALA A 16 -0.73 -6.95 3.87
CA ALA A 16 0.71 -6.76 3.99
C ALA A 16 1.46 -7.04 2.68
N GLN A 17 1.01 -8.03 1.90
CA GLN A 17 1.53 -8.30 0.56
C GLN A 17 1.24 -7.13 -0.40
N GLY A 18 0.05 -6.54 -0.32
CA GLY A 18 -0.30 -5.33 -1.06
C GLY A 18 0.68 -4.18 -0.76
N MET A 19 0.99 -3.95 0.52
CA MET A 19 1.98 -2.96 0.94
C MET A 19 3.37 -3.24 0.35
N GLN A 20 3.88 -4.47 0.46
CA GLN A 20 5.23 -4.81 -0.04
C GLN A 20 5.32 -4.68 -1.55
N SER A 21 4.33 -5.17 -2.29
CA SER A 21 4.25 -5.03 -3.75
C SER A 21 4.21 -3.57 -4.16
N ALA A 22 3.40 -2.75 -3.49
CA ALA A 22 3.30 -1.32 -3.74
C ALA A 22 4.63 -0.59 -3.47
N ALA A 23 5.32 -0.91 -2.38
CA ALA A 23 6.61 -0.32 -2.05
C ALA A 23 7.65 -0.61 -3.13
N PHE A 24 7.71 -1.85 -3.63
CA PHE A 24 8.62 -2.22 -4.72
C PHE A 24 8.28 -1.49 -6.02
N GLU A 25 7.00 -1.50 -6.44
CA GLU A 25 6.54 -0.85 -7.67
C GLU A 25 6.72 0.68 -7.65
N SER A 26 6.74 1.27 -6.47
CA SER A 26 6.86 2.72 -6.28
C SER A 26 8.31 3.20 -6.09
N THR A 27 9.29 2.30 -6.02
CA THR A 27 10.71 2.62 -5.85
C THR A 27 11.49 2.41 -7.16
N TYR A 28 12.05 1.22 -7.38
CA TYR A 28 12.95 0.92 -8.50
C TYR A 28 12.35 1.20 -9.88
N PRO A 29 11.11 0.80 -10.21
CA PRO A 29 10.54 1.07 -11.54
C PRO A 29 10.36 2.56 -11.82
N ILE A 30 10.01 3.35 -10.80
CA ILE A 30 9.83 4.80 -10.94
C ILE A 30 11.19 5.48 -11.09
N MET A 31 12.18 5.11 -10.25
CA MET A 31 13.55 5.61 -10.37
C MET A 31 14.12 5.32 -11.76
N ALA A 32 13.91 4.11 -12.28
CA ALA A 32 14.36 3.74 -13.61
C ALA A 32 13.78 4.69 -14.69
N ARG A 33 12.50 5.01 -14.61
CA ARG A 33 11.83 5.89 -15.59
C ARG A 33 12.21 7.36 -15.44
N ILE A 34 12.59 7.80 -14.24
CA ILE A 34 13.06 9.17 -13.99
C ILE A 34 14.53 9.31 -14.43
N ALA A 35 15.41 8.46 -13.90
CA ALA A 35 16.85 8.67 -13.96
C ALA A 35 17.57 7.85 -15.05
N TRP A 36 17.22 6.57 -15.22
CA TRP A 36 18.00 5.66 -16.07
C TRP A 36 17.50 5.64 -17.50
N THR A 37 16.21 5.41 -17.72
CA THR A 37 15.62 5.32 -19.06
C THR A 37 15.03 6.65 -19.55
N ARG A 38 14.83 7.61 -18.65
CA ARG A 38 14.26 8.94 -18.91
C ARG A 38 12.92 8.91 -19.67
N VAL A 39 12.13 7.85 -19.48
CA VAL A 39 10.83 7.67 -20.15
C VAL A 39 9.87 8.80 -19.84
N TYR A 40 9.86 9.29 -18.59
CA TYR A 40 8.98 10.40 -18.22
C TYR A 40 9.38 11.72 -18.89
N ALA A 41 10.67 11.97 -19.10
CA ALA A 41 11.13 13.13 -19.87
C ALA A 41 10.68 13.04 -21.34
N ALA A 42 10.74 11.85 -21.95
CA ALA A 42 10.23 11.64 -23.29
C ALA A 42 8.69 11.82 -23.38
N MET A 43 7.94 11.38 -22.36
CA MET A 43 6.50 11.60 -22.27
C MET A 43 6.14 13.09 -22.19
N LEU A 44 6.91 13.89 -21.46
CA LEU A 44 6.71 15.34 -21.38
C LEU A 44 7.01 16.11 -22.67
N ALA A 45 7.70 15.48 -23.63
CA ALA A 45 7.85 16.04 -24.98
C ALA A 45 6.58 15.90 -25.84
N THR A 46 5.55 15.22 -25.33
CA THR A 46 4.22 15.09 -25.92
C THR A 46 3.21 15.96 -25.14
N PRO A 47 1.92 16.08 -25.54
CA PRO A 47 0.92 16.83 -24.77
C PRO A 47 0.53 16.22 -23.41
N ILE A 48 1.36 15.33 -22.85
CA ILE A 48 1.16 14.70 -21.53
C ILE A 48 1.79 15.56 -20.44
N GLY A 49 1.02 15.89 -19.40
CA GLY A 49 1.50 16.65 -18.24
C GLY A 49 2.03 15.77 -17.11
N VAL A 50 2.74 16.40 -16.17
CA VAL A 50 3.23 15.72 -14.94
C VAL A 50 2.09 15.06 -14.18
N ARG A 51 0.91 15.69 -14.12
CA ARG A 51 -0.28 15.14 -13.48
C ARG A 51 -0.70 13.81 -14.10
N ASP A 52 -0.70 13.74 -15.42
CA ASP A 52 -1.11 12.54 -16.14
C ASP A 52 -0.13 11.38 -15.90
N ILE A 53 1.18 11.68 -15.81
CA ILE A 53 2.21 10.72 -15.46
C ILE A 53 1.99 10.17 -14.05
N VAL A 54 1.80 11.04 -13.05
CA VAL A 54 1.64 10.64 -11.64
C VAL A 54 0.36 9.84 -11.44
N VAL A 55 -0.77 10.35 -11.95
CA VAL A 55 -2.08 9.66 -11.82
C VAL A 55 -2.07 8.35 -12.59
N GLY A 56 -1.55 8.34 -13.81
CA GLY A 56 -1.43 7.14 -14.64
C GLY A 56 -0.53 6.08 -13.99
N GLN A 57 0.58 6.49 -13.37
CA GLN A 57 1.47 5.57 -12.65
C GLN A 57 0.78 4.97 -11.42
N LEU A 58 0.08 5.80 -10.62
CA LEU A 58 -0.66 5.31 -9.45
C LEU A 58 -1.80 4.37 -9.85
N ALA A 59 -2.54 4.71 -10.92
CA ALA A 59 -3.58 3.84 -11.47
C ALA A 59 -3.01 2.50 -11.96
N TRP A 60 -1.86 2.51 -12.64
CA TRP A 60 -1.16 1.30 -13.07
C TRP A 60 -0.75 0.41 -11.91
N ILE A 61 -0.17 1.01 -10.85
CA ILE A 61 0.14 0.30 -9.61
C ILE A 61 -1.13 -0.30 -9.01
N GLY A 62 -2.23 0.45 -8.98
CA GLY A 62 -3.54 -0.02 -8.50
C GLY A 62 -4.04 -1.25 -9.26
N VAL A 63 -3.96 -1.25 -10.59
CA VAL A 63 -4.34 -2.40 -11.44
C VAL A 63 -3.45 -3.61 -11.13
N ARG A 64 -2.13 -3.43 -11.03
CA ARG A 64 -1.21 -4.52 -10.67
C ARG A 64 -1.48 -5.09 -9.29
N LEU A 65 -1.72 -4.22 -8.30
CA LEU A 65 -2.08 -4.64 -6.94
C LEU A 65 -3.39 -5.42 -6.96
N LEU A 66 -4.41 -4.95 -7.67
CA LEU A 66 -5.67 -5.65 -7.80
C LEU A 66 -5.47 -7.06 -8.38
N LEU A 67 -4.68 -7.18 -9.44
CA LEU A 67 -4.37 -8.48 -10.05
C LEU A 67 -3.60 -9.39 -9.10
N THR A 68 -2.52 -8.91 -8.48
CA THR A 68 -1.69 -9.73 -7.58
C THR A 68 -2.44 -10.15 -6.32
N THR A 69 -3.22 -9.25 -5.70
CA THR A 69 -4.03 -9.57 -4.53
C THR A 69 -5.18 -10.51 -4.88
N SER A 70 -5.77 -10.40 -6.09
CA SER A 70 -6.82 -11.33 -6.56
C SER A 70 -6.26 -12.73 -6.79
N VAL A 71 -5.08 -12.88 -7.38
CA VAL A 71 -4.39 -14.17 -7.55
C VAL A 71 -4.07 -14.79 -6.19
N PHE A 72 -3.53 -14.01 -5.27
CA PHE A 72 -3.23 -14.45 -3.90
C PHE A 72 -4.51 -14.87 -3.17
N PHE A 73 -5.61 -14.09 -3.32
CA PHE A 73 -6.92 -14.45 -2.79
C PHE A 73 -7.44 -15.76 -3.40
N GLY A 74 -7.27 -15.97 -4.70
CA GLY A 74 -7.65 -17.22 -5.38
C GLY A 74 -7.02 -18.47 -4.74
N THR A 75 -5.77 -18.36 -4.27
CA THR A 75 -5.12 -19.46 -3.51
C THR A 75 -5.70 -19.64 -2.11
N MET A 76 -6.37 -18.62 -1.56
CA MET A 76 -7.01 -18.64 -0.24
C MET A 76 -8.51 -18.99 -0.28
N VAL A 77 -9.13 -19.14 -1.47
CA VAL A 77 -10.59 -19.44 -1.65
C VAL A 77 -11.04 -20.76 -0.97
N ALA A 78 -10.12 -21.57 -0.49
CA ALA A 78 -10.46 -22.66 0.44
C ALA A 78 -11.22 -22.18 1.70
N PHE A 79 -11.26 -20.89 1.97
CA PHE A 79 -11.91 -20.25 3.13
C PHE A 79 -13.31 -19.66 2.82
N ARG A 80 -14.10 -20.29 1.99
CA ARG A 80 -15.57 -20.29 1.83
C ARG A 80 -16.42 -19.03 2.18
N SER A 81 -15.90 -17.80 2.21
CA SER A 81 -16.73 -16.62 2.44
C SER A 81 -16.81 -15.70 1.23
N PRO A 82 -18.00 -15.39 0.66
CA PRO A 82 -18.12 -14.43 -0.45
C PRO A 82 -17.72 -13.01 -0.03
N VAL A 83 -17.82 -12.68 1.23
CA VAL A 83 -17.40 -11.37 1.79
C VAL A 83 -15.87 -11.23 1.79
N ALA A 84 -15.15 -12.35 1.79
CA ALA A 84 -13.69 -12.36 1.68
C ALA A 84 -13.18 -11.71 0.36
N ALA A 85 -13.99 -11.65 -0.69
CA ALA A 85 -13.64 -10.93 -1.92
C ALA A 85 -13.42 -9.42 -1.68
N LEU A 86 -14.10 -8.82 -0.70
CA LEU A 86 -13.91 -7.42 -0.32
C LEU A 86 -12.54 -7.16 0.32
N ALA A 87 -11.91 -8.19 0.90
CA ALA A 87 -10.55 -8.09 1.44
C ALA A 87 -9.51 -7.80 0.35
N VAL A 88 -9.77 -8.20 -0.91
CA VAL A 88 -8.93 -7.83 -2.07
C VAL A 88 -8.94 -6.32 -2.27
N GLY A 89 -10.11 -5.69 -2.17
CA GLY A 89 -10.25 -4.23 -2.24
C GLY A 89 -9.48 -3.53 -1.10
N ALA A 90 -9.62 -4.03 0.13
CA ALA A 90 -8.90 -3.50 1.30
C ALA A 90 -7.37 -3.63 1.13
N ALA A 91 -6.87 -4.78 0.65
CA ALA A 91 -5.46 -5.00 0.38
C ALA A 91 -4.92 -4.08 -0.73
N THR A 92 -5.70 -3.89 -1.80
CA THR A 92 -5.36 -2.96 -2.89
C THR A 92 -5.28 -1.52 -2.39
N LEU A 93 -6.25 -1.07 -1.59
CA LEU A 93 -6.24 0.26 -0.96
C LEU A 93 -5.05 0.44 -0.02
N THR A 94 -4.71 -0.60 0.76
CA THR A 94 -3.52 -0.60 1.61
C THR A 94 -2.26 -0.39 0.78
N GLY A 95 -2.11 -1.12 -0.32
CA GLY A 95 -0.99 -0.93 -1.23
C GLY A 95 -0.95 0.48 -1.83
N LEU A 96 -2.07 1.03 -2.28
CA LEU A 96 -2.13 2.40 -2.80
C LEU A 96 -1.78 3.46 -1.74
N ALA A 97 -2.16 3.24 -0.47
CA ALA A 97 -1.78 4.11 0.64
C ALA A 97 -0.26 4.13 0.90
N PHE A 98 0.47 3.10 0.47
CA PHE A 98 1.94 3.10 0.46
C PHE A 98 2.51 3.58 -0.87
N ALA A 99 1.89 3.22 -2.01
CA ALA A 99 2.37 3.62 -3.32
C ALA A 99 2.48 5.14 -3.46
N ALA A 100 1.44 5.88 -3.11
CA ALA A 100 1.39 7.33 -3.33
C ALA A 100 2.51 8.09 -2.57
N PRO A 101 2.71 7.92 -1.25
CA PRO A 101 3.81 8.60 -0.55
C PRO A 101 5.20 8.08 -0.94
N ILE A 102 5.35 6.78 -1.25
CA ILE A 102 6.64 6.24 -1.69
C ILE A 102 7.01 6.76 -3.09
N MET A 103 6.05 6.93 -4.00
CA MET A 103 6.27 7.60 -5.28
C MET A 103 6.81 9.03 -5.07
N ALA A 104 6.20 9.79 -4.14
CA ALA A 104 6.65 11.13 -3.80
C ALA A 104 8.09 11.11 -3.26
N PHE A 105 8.41 10.17 -2.37
CA PHE A 105 9.75 9.97 -1.84
C PHE A 105 10.75 9.61 -2.95
N THR A 106 10.41 8.66 -3.81
CA THR A 106 11.27 8.20 -4.92
C THR A 106 11.66 9.34 -5.86
N ALA A 107 10.71 10.23 -6.17
CA ALA A 107 10.96 11.38 -7.03
C ALA A 107 11.95 12.40 -6.42
N THR A 108 12.20 12.36 -5.12
CA THR A 108 13.21 13.19 -4.45
C THR A 108 14.60 12.58 -4.43
N GLN A 109 14.72 11.29 -4.74
CA GLN A 109 15.98 10.57 -4.62
C GLN A 109 16.84 10.71 -5.89
N ARG A 110 18.15 10.80 -5.70
CA ARG A 110 19.13 10.86 -6.80
C ARG A 110 19.66 9.47 -7.19
N ASN A 111 19.56 8.51 -6.28
CA ASN A 111 19.99 7.13 -6.47
C ASN A 111 19.12 6.19 -5.63
N ASP A 112 19.31 4.89 -5.78
CA ASP A 112 18.53 3.83 -5.13
C ASP A 112 19.03 3.43 -3.74
N GLN A 113 20.12 4.02 -3.24
CA GLN A 113 20.71 3.64 -1.94
C GLN A 113 19.76 3.83 -0.76
N SER A 114 18.93 4.90 -0.80
CA SER A 114 17.93 5.18 0.23
C SER A 114 16.79 4.15 0.27
N PHE A 115 16.59 3.38 -0.81
CA PHE A 115 15.56 2.33 -0.83
C PHE A 115 15.88 1.19 0.13
N ASN A 116 17.16 0.84 0.30
CA ASN A 116 17.56 -0.16 1.30
C ASN A 116 17.16 0.26 2.73
N ALA A 117 17.33 1.54 3.06
CA ALA A 117 16.91 2.09 4.34
C ALA A 117 15.37 2.09 4.47
N LEU A 118 14.65 2.49 3.43
CA LEU A 118 13.19 2.46 3.39
C LEU A 118 12.65 1.05 3.65
N PHE A 119 13.17 0.04 2.95
CA PHE A 119 12.73 -1.35 3.12
C PHE A 119 13.11 -1.89 4.49
N ARG A 120 14.34 -1.67 4.95
CA ARG A 120 14.85 -2.23 6.20
C ARG A 120 14.24 -1.59 7.45
N PHE A 121 14.08 -0.26 7.45
CA PHE A 121 13.65 0.49 8.64
C PHE A 121 12.19 0.97 8.57
N GLY A 122 11.57 0.98 7.40
CA GLY A 122 10.17 1.34 7.20
C GLY A 122 9.30 0.10 6.94
N ILE A 123 9.41 -0.47 5.75
CA ILE A 123 8.48 -1.51 5.27
C ILE A 123 8.55 -2.79 6.11
N THR A 124 9.76 -3.27 6.44
CA THR A 124 9.91 -4.53 7.21
C THR A 124 9.35 -4.42 8.63
N PRO A 125 9.62 -3.38 9.43
CA PRO A 125 8.99 -3.23 10.74
C PRO A 125 7.47 -3.10 10.65
N LEU A 126 6.96 -2.34 9.67
CA LEU A 126 5.52 -2.21 9.46
C LEU A 126 4.86 -3.56 9.10
N PHE A 127 5.52 -4.38 8.31
CA PHE A 127 5.07 -5.74 7.99
C PHE A 127 4.95 -6.61 9.25
N LEU A 128 5.89 -6.51 10.17
CA LEU A 128 5.94 -7.33 11.37
C LEU A 128 4.97 -6.86 12.47
N PHE A 129 4.87 -5.54 12.69
CA PHE A 129 4.20 -4.97 13.87
C PHE A 129 2.82 -4.35 13.59
N SER A 130 2.28 -4.47 12.39
CA SER A 130 0.98 -3.90 12.02
C SER A 130 -0.24 -4.77 12.34
N GLY A 131 -0.07 -5.83 13.13
CA GLY A 131 -1.16 -6.76 13.44
C GLY A 131 -1.36 -7.87 12.42
N THR A 132 -0.43 -8.04 11.47
CA THR A 132 -0.49 -9.10 10.45
C THR A 132 -0.39 -10.49 11.08
N PHE A 133 0.60 -10.71 11.94
CA PHE A 133 0.93 -12.03 12.51
C PHE A 133 0.29 -12.29 13.87
N PHE A 134 0.02 -11.26 14.64
CA PHE A 134 -0.56 -11.34 15.97
C PHE A 134 -1.43 -10.09 16.24
N PRO A 135 -2.40 -10.18 17.16
CA PRO A 135 -3.22 -9.03 17.54
C PRO A 135 -2.35 -7.87 18.08
N VAL A 136 -2.62 -6.63 17.64
CA VAL A 136 -1.86 -5.45 18.06
C VAL A 136 -1.97 -5.21 19.57
N GLU A 137 -3.04 -5.66 20.19
CA GLU A 137 -3.30 -5.58 21.63
C GLU A 137 -2.27 -6.36 22.48
N GLN A 138 -1.52 -7.27 21.86
CA GLN A 138 -0.42 -8.02 22.53
C GLN A 138 0.91 -7.25 22.55
N LEU A 139 0.98 -6.14 21.82
CA LEU A 139 2.16 -5.28 21.80
C LEU A 139 2.20 -4.37 23.03
N PRO A 140 3.39 -3.87 23.46
CA PRO A 140 3.51 -2.78 24.41
C PRO A 140 2.72 -1.54 23.93
N ALA A 141 2.14 -0.78 24.86
CA ALA A 141 1.26 0.36 24.57
C ALA A 141 1.86 1.38 23.58
N VAL A 142 3.17 1.63 23.66
CA VAL A 142 3.88 2.53 22.73
C VAL A 142 3.83 1.98 21.31
N LEU A 143 4.05 0.69 21.11
CA LEU A 143 3.99 0.07 19.78
C LEU A 143 2.57 -0.04 19.25
N GLN A 144 1.57 -0.20 20.13
CA GLN A 144 0.15 -0.12 19.74
C GLN A 144 -0.18 1.25 19.17
N ALA A 145 0.21 2.33 19.85
CA ALA A 145 -0.04 3.70 19.39
C ALA A 145 0.64 3.97 18.03
N VAL A 146 1.87 3.49 17.85
CA VAL A 146 2.58 3.59 16.55
C VAL A 146 1.86 2.78 15.47
N ALA A 147 1.44 1.55 15.77
CA ALA A 147 0.73 0.71 14.81
C ALA A 147 -0.56 1.39 14.33
N TRP A 148 -1.36 1.96 15.23
CA TRP A 148 -2.61 2.65 14.91
C TRP A 148 -2.44 3.87 14.00
N LEU A 149 -1.27 4.50 13.99
CA LEU A 149 -0.96 5.60 13.07
C LEU A 149 -0.59 5.12 11.66
N THR A 150 -0.37 3.83 11.48
CA THR A 150 0.12 3.29 10.21
C THR A 150 -1.00 2.86 9.27
N PRO A 151 -0.90 3.14 7.95
CA PRO A 151 -1.87 2.65 6.98
C PRO A 151 -1.97 1.11 6.96
N THR A 152 -0.88 0.41 7.31
CA THR A 152 -0.86 -1.06 7.33
C THR A 152 -1.82 -1.63 8.36
N TYR A 153 -1.86 -1.06 9.57
CA TYR A 153 -2.82 -1.47 10.61
C TYR A 153 -4.26 -1.36 10.10
N HIS A 154 -4.62 -0.20 9.54
CA HIS A 154 -5.97 0.04 9.03
C HIS A 154 -6.32 -0.90 7.87
N GLY A 155 -5.37 -1.17 6.99
CA GLY A 155 -5.56 -2.12 5.90
C GLY A 155 -5.73 -3.56 6.36
N VAL A 156 -4.91 -4.00 7.32
CA VAL A 156 -4.98 -5.35 7.93
C VAL A 156 -6.29 -5.53 8.69
N ALA A 157 -6.68 -4.55 9.51
CA ALA A 157 -7.93 -4.59 10.27
C ALA A 157 -9.14 -4.65 9.31
N LEU A 158 -9.19 -3.76 8.32
CA LEU A 158 -10.27 -3.73 7.33
C LEU A 158 -10.35 -5.04 6.54
N ALA A 159 -9.23 -5.55 6.04
CA ALA A 159 -9.20 -6.81 5.30
C ALA A 159 -9.69 -7.99 6.15
N ARG A 160 -9.31 -8.02 7.43
CA ARG A 160 -9.70 -9.07 8.37
C ARG A 160 -11.17 -8.98 8.72
N ASP A 161 -11.69 -7.81 9.08
CA ASP A 161 -13.08 -7.61 9.43
C ASP A 161 -14.01 -7.97 8.28
N LEU A 162 -13.64 -7.59 7.05
CA LEU A 162 -14.37 -7.97 5.84
C LEU A 162 -14.28 -9.48 5.57
N ALA A 163 -13.10 -10.08 5.70
CA ALA A 163 -12.93 -11.52 5.43
C ALA A 163 -13.70 -12.40 6.43
N LEU A 164 -13.77 -11.97 7.69
CA LEU A 164 -14.47 -12.69 8.76
C LEU A 164 -15.95 -12.36 8.85
N GLY A 165 -16.44 -11.37 8.09
CA GLY A 165 -17.84 -10.93 8.12
C GLY A 165 -18.23 -10.24 9.42
N VAL A 166 -17.27 -9.68 10.17
CA VAL A 166 -17.49 -8.93 11.43
C VAL A 166 -17.39 -7.42 11.26
N ALA A 167 -17.25 -6.96 10.01
CA ALA A 167 -17.10 -5.55 9.68
C ALA A 167 -18.32 -4.73 10.14
N THR A 168 -18.07 -3.65 10.88
CA THR A 168 -19.08 -2.67 11.26
C THR A 168 -18.96 -1.43 10.39
N VAL A 169 -20.08 -0.79 10.06
CA VAL A 169 -20.08 0.43 9.22
C VAL A 169 -19.16 1.52 9.79
N PRO A 170 -19.19 1.86 11.08
CA PRO A 170 -18.27 2.86 11.65
C PRO A 170 -16.78 2.44 11.52
N GLY A 171 -16.47 1.17 11.78
CA GLY A 171 -15.10 0.65 11.66
C GLY A 171 -14.58 0.75 10.22
N VAL A 172 -15.38 0.32 9.26
CA VAL A 172 -15.04 0.43 7.82
C VAL A 172 -14.79 1.88 7.43
N LEU A 173 -15.65 2.81 7.84
CA LEU A 173 -15.48 4.24 7.53
C LEU A 173 -14.20 4.82 8.12
N VAL A 174 -13.83 4.46 9.34
CA VAL A 174 -12.60 4.90 9.97
C VAL A 174 -11.38 4.38 9.18
N HIS A 175 -11.32 3.10 8.89
CA HIS A 175 -10.19 2.52 8.16
C HIS A 175 -10.08 3.07 6.74
N LEU A 176 -11.19 3.20 6.02
CA LEU A 176 -11.22 3.79 4.69
C LEU A 176 -10.80 5.26 4.70
N SER A 177 -11.27 6.06 5.66
CA SER A 177 -10.91 7.49 5.73
C SER A 177 -9.41 7.70 5.92
N VAL A 178 -8.76 6.87 6.75
CA VAL A 178 -7.31 6.92 6.93
C VAL A 178 -6.58 6.52 5.65
N LEU A 179 -6.96 5.40 5.03
CA LEU A 179 -6.30 4.93 3.80
C LEU A 179 -6.45 5.95 2.66
N VAL A 180 -7.67 6.44 2.43
CA VAL A 180 -7.94 7.45 1.38
C VAL A 180 -7.25 8.77 1.69
N GLY A 181 -7.22 9.19 2.96
CA GLY A 181 -6.48 10.38 3.40
C GLY A 181 -4.99 10.30 3.10
N VAL A 182 -4.36 9.15 3.40
CA VAL A 182 -2.93 8.91 3.10
C VAL A 182 -2.69 8.86 1.59
N ILE A 183 -3.57 8.22 0.80
CA ILE A 183 -3.48 8.22 -0.67
C ILE A 183 -3.55 9.65 -1.20
N GLY A 184 -4.52 10.45 -0.74
CA GLY A 184 -4.70 11.84 -1.16
C GLY A 184 -3.49 12.72 -0.83
N ALA A 185 -2.99 12.63 0.40
CA ALA A 185 -1.79 13.35 0.84
C ALA A 185 -0.55 12.92 0.06
N GLY A 186 -0.37 11.62 -0.12
CA GLY A 186 0.73 11.05 -0.91
C GLY A 186 0.68 11.47 -2.38
N LEU A 187 -0.51 11.48 -2.99
CA LEU A 187 -0.72 11.93 -4.36
C LEU A 187 -0.40 13.42 -4.51
N ALA A 188 -0.85 14.26 -3.58
CA ALA A 188 -0.52 15.68 -3.58
C ALA A 188 1.00 15.91 -3.47
N ALA A 189 1.67 15.19 -2.57
CA ALA A 189 3.11 15.23 -2.44
C ALA A 189 3.82 14.75 -3.72
N ALA A 190 3.35 13.65 -4.33
CA ALA A 190 3.90 13.11 -5.57
C ALA A 190 3.79 14.12 -6.73
N LEU A 191 2.68 14.84 -6.87
CA LEU A 191 2.51 15.87 -7.88
C LEU A 191 3.57 16.99 -7.75
N VAL A 192 3.86 17.40 -6.52
CA VAL A 192 4.88 18.43 -6.24
C VAL A 192 6.29 17.91 -6.52
N THR A 193 6.62 16.71 -6.03
CA THR A 193 7.99 16.17 -6.14
C THR A 193 8.32 15.75 -7.58
N PHE A 194 7.38 15.14 -8.30
CA PHE A 194 7.56 14.82 -9.73
C PHE A 194 7.72 16.09 -10.58
N ARG A 195 6.94 17.13 -10.29
CA ARG A 195 7.11 18.41 -10.99
C ARG A 195 8.52 18.96 -10.80
N ARG A 196 9.04 18.92 -9.57
CA ARG A 196 10.42 19.36 -9.29
C ARG A 196 11.49 18.47 -9.92
N ALA A 197 11.24 17.16 -10.01
CA ALA A 197 12.19 16.22 -10.57
C ALA A 197 12.24 16.22 -12.10
N LEU A 198 11.13 16.56 -12.78
CA LEU A 198 10.99 16.42 -14.23
C LEU A 198 10.99 17.75 -15.00
N VAL A 199 10.63 18.87 -14.35
CA VAL A 199 10.41 20.17 -15.04
C VAL A 199 11.46 21.22 -14.64
N VAL A 200 12.27 20.96 -13.61
CA VAL A 200 13.42 21.80 -13.21
C VAL A 200 14.72 21.14 -13.65
#